data_95f2f17d2d54e789262c2c34b2357238
#
_entry.id   95f2f17d2d54e789262c2c34b2357238
#
_cell.length_a   1.000
_cell.length_b   1.000
_cell.length_c   1.000
_cell.angle_alpha   90.00
_cell.angle_beta   90.00
_cell.angle_gamma   90.00
#
_symmetry.space_group_name_H-M   'P 1'
#
loop_
_entity.id
_entity.type
_entity.pdbx_description
1 polymer ?
#
loop_
_entity_poly.entity_id
_entity_poly.type
_entity_poly.pdbx_seq_one_letter_code
_entity_poly.pdbx_strand_id
1 'polypeptide(L)'
;MIDVSKTDLTKVYNLSKRILDYYKKNLEDMKINTSGQLSRTADFDVDFDDYHLAVYFILESYWYYIENGRNKSTGKFGSWTSKVTDIERWLRQKIARGTFVPTSGHTIPRTDKEIKSVSYLIARKITTLGFYGKDHHGKHPLEDAIKQAEADGIIDEIIDCVVEGFAGAVDIEIEKFEKM
;
A
#
# COMPACT_ATOMS: atom_id res chain seq x y z
N MET A 1 7.03 -14.88 -31.94
CA MET A 1 6.72 -15.28 -30.55
C MET A 1 8.00 -15.10 -29.79
N ILE A 2 8.05 -14.08 -28.95
CA ILE A 2 9.22 -13.70 -28.17
C ILE A 2 9.36 -14.71 -27.03
N ASP A 3 10.38 -15.54 -27.06
CA ASP A 3 10.69 -16.43 -25.95
C ASP A 3 11.52 -15.64 -24.93
N VAL A 4 10.80 -14.86 -24.09
CA VAL A 4 11.46 -14.18 -22.96
C VAL A 4 11.94 -15.24 -21.99
N SER A 5 13.24 -15.29 -21.77
CA SER A 5 13.83 -16.27 -20.88
C SER A 5 13.19 -16.22 -19.49
N LYS A 6 12.93 -17.37 -18.88
CA LYS A 6 12.41 -17.44 -17.50
C LYS A 6 13.28 -16.68 -16.51
N THR A 7 14.54 -16.46 -16.84
CA THR A 7 15.52 -15.73 -16.02
C THR A 7 15.13 -14.27 -15.87
N ASP A 8 14.67 -13.64 -16.94
CA ASP A 8 14.33 -12.20 -16.96
C ASP A 8 13.07 -11.94 -16.13
N LEU A 9 12.04 -12.78 -16.28
CA LEU A 9 10.82 -12.70 -15.48
C LEU A 9 11.10 -12.95 -13.99
N THR A 10 12.03 -13.84 -13.66
CA THR A 10 12.45 -14.08 -12.27
C THR A 10 13.09 -12.83 -11.66
N LYS A 11 13.93 -12.13 -12.44
CA LYS A 11 14.53 -10.86 -12.00
C LYS A 11 13.48 -9.80 -11.77
N VAL A 12 12.55 -9.59 -12.72
CA VAL A 12 11.42 -8.66 -12.58
C VAL A 12 10.60 -8.99 -11.34
N TYR A 13 10.27 -10.26 -11.12
CA TYR A 13 9.53 -10.70 -9.94
C TYR A 13 10.26 -10.34 -8.64
N ASN A 14 11.56 -10.59 -8.56
CA ASN A 14 12.37 -10.27 -7.37
C ASN A 14 12.46 -8.76 -7.12
N LEU A 15 12.58 -7.96 -8.17
CA LEU A 15 12.61 -6.50 -8.08
C LEU A 15 11.25 -5.95 -7.63
N SER A 16 10.15 -6.44 -8.18
CA SER A 16 8.78 -6.09 -7.77
C SER A 16 8.51 -6.46 -6.31
N LYS A 17 9.02 -7.60 -5.87
CA LYS A 17 8.95 -7.99 -4.45
C LYS A 17 9.68 -7.01 -3.54
N ARG A 18 10.83 -6.47 -3.93
CA ARG A 18 11.54 -5.43 -3.15
C ARG A 18 10.70 -4.17 -2.99
N ILE A 19 9.98 -3.74 -4.02
CA ILE A 19 9.06 -2.59 -3.93
C ILE A 19 7.94 -2.89 -2.93
N LEU A 20 7.36 -4.08 -2.96
CA LEU A 20 6.36 -4.52 -1.99
C LEU A 20 6.90 -4.54 -0.56
N ASP A 21 8.15 -4.96 -0.36
CA ASP A 21 8.81 -4.98 0.94
C ASP A 21 9.02 -3.55 1.47
N TYR A 22 9.36 -2.57 0.62
CA TYR A 22 9.39 -1.15 0.99
C TYR A 22 8.03 -0.64 1.44
N TYR A 23 6.97 -0.97 0.69
CA TYR A 23 5.61 -0.63 1.10
C TYR A 23 5.25 -1.20 2.49
N LYS A 24 5.52 -2.48 2.72
CA LYS A 24 5.27 -3.15 4.00
C LYS A 24 6.05 -2.49 5.14
N LYS A 25 7.31 -2.16 4.90
CA LYS A 25 8.16 -1.43 5.85
C LYS A 25 7.61 -0.04 6.15
N ASN A 26 7.20 0.73 5.13
CA ASN A 26 6.62 2.05 5.31
C ASN A 26 5.34 1.99 6.15
N LEU A 27 4.48 0.96 5.97
CA LEU A 27 3.30 0.75 6.81
C LEU A 27 3.65 0.56 8.29
N GLU A 28 4.75 -0.13 8.58
CA GLU A 28 5.25 -0.37 9.95
C GLU A 28 5.86 0.90 10.54
N ASP A 29 6.76 1.56 9.83
CA ASP A 29 7.45 2.78 10.26
C ASP A 29 6.45 3.93 10.53
N MET A 30 5.44 4.07 9.70
CA MET A 30 4.34 5.02 9.87
C MET A 30 3.31 4.59 10.92
N LYS A 31 3.46 3.40 11.53
CA LYS A 31 2.56 2.82 12.53
C LYS A 31 1.11 2.69 12.05
N ILE A 32 0.91 2.44 10.76
CA ILE A 32 -0.41 2.31 10.14
C ILE A 32 -0.94 0.89 10.30
N ASN A 33 -0.06 -0.10 10.22
CA ASN A 33 -0.39 -1.53 10.16
C ASN A 33 -0.78 -2.12 11.54
N THR A 34 -1.85 -1.62 12.14
CA THR A 34 -2.26 -1.98 13.52
C THR A 34 -2.63 -3.45 13.67
N SER A 35 -3.37 -4.03 12.73
CA SER A 35 -3.78 -5.45 12.76
C SER A 35 -2.77 -6.38 12.09
N GLY A 36 -1.80 -5.84 11.38
CA GLY A 36 -0.91 -6.58 10.49
C GLY A 36 -1.59 -7.03 9.19
N GLN A 37 -2.87 -6.72 9.00
CA GLN A 37 -3.63 -7.18 7.83
C GLN A 37 -3.10 -6.57 6.54
N LEU A 38 -2.88 -5.25 6.51
CA LEU A 38 -2.37 -4.55 5.32
C LEU A 38 -1.09 -5.16 4.76
N SER A 39 -0.11 -5.44 5.62
CA SER A 39 1.14 -6.04 5.13
C SER A 39 1.02 -7.54 4.83
N ARG A 40 0.09 -8.27 5.49
CA ARG A 40 -0.12 -9.70 5.20
C ARG A 40 -0.87 -9.95 3.92
N THR A 41 -1.84 -9.10 3.57
CA THR A 41 -2.67 -9.23 2.38
C THR A 41 -2.10 -8.48 1.18
N ALA A 42 -1.13 -7.60 1.39
CA ALA A 42 -0.44 -6.93 0.30
C ALA A 42 0.39 -7.93 -0.48
N ASP A 43 0.12 -8.02 -1.77
CA ASP A 43 0.74 -8.91 -2.73
C ASP A 43 0.95 -8.19 -4.05
N PHE A 44 1.57 -8.83 -5.01
CA PHE A 44 1.71 -8.31 -6.36
C PHE A 44 1.60 -9.44 -7.38
N ASP A 45 1.25 -9.07 -8.60
CA ASP A 45 1.23 -9.95 -9.76
C ASP A 45 2.01 -9.30 -10.90
N VAL A 46 2.62 -10.13 -11.73
CA VAL A 46 3.38 -9.69 -12.92
C VAL A 46 2.71 -10.27 -14.14
N ASP A 47 2.11 -9.41 -14.94
CA ASP A 47 1.53 -9.76 -16.22
C ASP A 47 2.50 -9.39 -17.33
N PHE A 48 2.76 -10.34 -18.20
CA PHE A 48 3.70 -10.19 -19.30
C PHE A 48 3.14 -10.86 -20.54
N ASP A 49 3.12 -10.11 -21.63
CA ASP A 49 2.83 -10.63 -22.97
C ASP A 49 3.86 -10.17 -24.01
N ASP A 50 3.61 -10.47 -25.29
CA ASP A 50 4.52 -10.15 -26.39
C ASP A 50 4.78 -8.62 -26.57
N TYR A 51 4.01 -7.75 -25.89
CA TYR A 51 3.98 -6.31 -26.13
C TYR A 51 4.11 -5.46 -24.89
N HIS A 52 3.81 -6.00 -23.71
CA HIS A 52 3.85 -5.24 -22.48
C HIS A 52 4.26 -6.08 -21.26
N LEU A 53 4.83 -5.39 -20.28
CA LEU A 53 5.02 -5.90 -18.92
C LEU A 53 4.26 -4.98 -17.98
N ALA A 54 3.44 -5.56 -17.10
CA ALA A 54 2.76 -4.83 -16.06
C ALA A 54 2.98 -5.48 -14.69
N VAL A 55 3.21 -4.67 -13.68
CA VAL A 55 3.28 -5.10 -12.27
C VAL A 55 2.08 -4.52 -11.55
N TYR A 56 1.20 -5.39 -11.04
CA TYR A 56 -0.01 -5.03 -10.31
C TYR A 56 0.20 -5.26 -8.82
N PHE A 57 0.10 -4.20 -8.01
CA PHE A 57 0.07 -4.34 -6.57
C PHE A 57 -1.36 -4.61 -6.09
N ILE A 58 -1.55 -5.72 -5.40
CA ILE A 58 -2.82 -6.19 -4.85
C ILE A 58 -2.89 -5.73 -3.40
N LEU A 59 -3.72 -4.73 -3.13
CA LEU A 59 -3.81 -4.08 -1.83
C LEU A 59 -5.25 -4.14 -1.29
N GLU A 60 -5.41 -4.07 0.03
CA GLU A 60 -6.72 -3.97 0.67
C GLU A 60 -7.52 -2.76 0.18
N SER A 61 -8.83 -2.89 0.07
CA SER A 61 -9.72 -1.86 -0.52
C SER A 61 -9.61 -0.47 0.13
N TYR A 62 -9.13 -0.39 1.36
CA TYR A 62 -8.95 0.88 2.07
C TYR A 62 -7.56 1.51 1.91
N TRP A 63 -6.63 0.88 1.13
CA TRP A 63 -5.31 1.43 0.83
C TRP A 63 -5.39 2.86 0.30
N TYR A 64 -6.38 3.14 -0.55
CA TYR A 64 -6.59 4.46 -1.14
C TYR A 64 -6.75 5.57 -0.10
N TYR A 65 -7.46 5.28 1.02
CA TYR A 65 -7.64 6.26 2.09
C TYR A 65 -6.39 6.45 2.95
N ILE A 66 -5.52 5.47 2.97
CA ILE A 66 -4.22 5.57 3.65
C ILE A 66 -3.28 6.42 2.81
N GLU A 67 -3.27 6.17 1.52
CA GLU A 67 -2.44 6.88 0.55
C GLU A 67 -2.86 8.35 0.44
N ASN A 68 -4.12 8.60 0.20
CA ASN A 68 -4.61 9.94 -0.18
C ASN A 68 -5.35 10.68 0.94
N GLY A 69 -5.54 10.02 2.09
CA GLY A 69 -6.41 10.55 3.13
C GLY A 69 -7.90 10.39 2.78
N ARG A 70 -8.74 10.93 3.61
CA ARG A 70 -10.20 10.91 3.42
C ARG A 70 -10.80 12.26 3.71
N ASN A 71 -11.53 12.79 2.75
CA ASN A 71 -12.32 14.02 2.93
C ASN A 71 -13.38 13.87 4.04
N LYS A 72 -13.78 15.01 4.63
CA LYS A 72 -14.92 15.05 5.55
C LYS A 72 -16.16 14.44 4.90
N SER A 73 -16.92 13.67 5.66
CA SER A 73 -18.19 13.14 5.17
C SER A 73 -19.25 14.23 5.14
N THR A 74 -19.91 14.41 4.01
CA THR A 74 -21.07 15.33 3.87
C THR A 74 -22.38 14.70 4.33
N GLY A 75 -22.36 13.42 4.76
CA GLY A 75 -23.56 12.68 5.18
C GLY A 75 -24.05 13.05 6.58
N LYS A 76 -25.38 13.03 6.77
CA LYS A 76 -26.01 13.18 8.09
C LYS A 76 -25.52 12.09 9.05
N PHE A 77 -25.46 12.41 10.34
CA PHE A 77 -24.94 11.64 11.47
C PHE A 77 -25.48 10.18 11.64
N GLY A 78 -26.51 9.77 10.89
CA GLY A 78 -27.25 8.53 11.09
C GLY A 78 -26.54 7.20 10.75
N SER A 79 -25.38 7.22 10.11
CA SER A 79 -24.63 5.99 9.77
C SER A 79 -23.43 5.69 10.68
N TRP A 80 -23.43 6.21 11.91
CA TRP A 80 -22.26 6.25 12.80
C TRP A 80 -22.04 5.00 13.62
N THR A 81 -23.07 4.22 13.93
CA THR A 81 -22.97 3.10 14.86
C THR A 81 -21.98 2.03 14.37
N SER A 82 -21.99 1.69 13.09
CA SER A 82 -21.01 0.76 12.52
C SER A 82 -19.59 1.32 12.54
N LYS A 83 -19.42 2.59 12.23
CA LYS A 83 -18.11 3.26 12.26
C LYS A 83 -17.52 3.34 13.67
N VAL A 84 -18.35 3.61 14.68
CA VAL A 84 -17.91 3.63 16.10
C VAL A 84 -17.44 2.24 16.52
N THR A 85 -18.13 1.18 16.14
CA THR A 85 -17.76 -0.20 16.44
C THR A 85 -16.42 -0.58 15.83
N ASP A 86 -16.17 -0.18 14.59
CA ASP A 86 -14.90 -0.47 13.90
C ASP A 86 -13.75 0.31 14.55
N ILE A 87 -13.98 1.58 14.93
CA ILE A 87 -13.00 2.39 15.65
C ILE A 87 -12.76 1.82 17.05
N GLU A 88 -13.78 1.33 17.74
CA GLU A 88 -13.65 0.67 19.05
C GLU A 88 -12.75 -0.57 18.93
N ARG A 89 -12.99 -1.42 17.92
CA ARG A 89 -12.15 -2.60 17.64
C ARG A 89 -10.70 -2.20 17.35
N TRP A 90 -10.50 -1.23 16.50
CA TRP A 90 -9.19 -0.68 16.18
C TRP A 90 -8.49 -0.10 17.43
N LEU A 91 -9.21 0.68 18.26
CA LEU A 91 -8.65 1.28 19.47
C LEU A 91 -8.21 0.21 20.48
N ARG A 92 -9.02 -0.83 20.68
CA ARG A 92 -8.66 -1.98 21.53
C ARG A 92 -7.39 -2.67 21.05
N GLN A 93 -7.24 -2.87 19.75
CA GLN A 93 -6.03 -3.46 19.18
C GLN A 93 -4.80 -2.56 19.39
N LYS A 94 -4.94 -1.26 19.20
CA LYS A 94 -3.87 -0.29 19.47
C LYS A 94 -3.42 -0.29 20.93
N ILE A 95 -4.37 -0.31 21.85
CA ILE A 95 -4.08 -0.35 23.30
C ILE A 95 -3.40 -1.68 23.66
N ALA A 96 -3.93 -2.81 23.21
CA ALA A 96 -3.36 -4.13 23.49
C ALA A 96 -1.92 -4.29 22.99
N ARG A 97 -1.56 -3.61 21.91
CA ARG A 97 -0.21 -3.61 21.33
C ARG A 97 0.71 -2.51 21.89
N GLY A 98 0.22 -1.69 22.81
CA GLY A 98 0.99 -0.55 23.32
C GLY A 98 1.32 0.53 22.28
N THR A 99 0.62 0.55 21.13
CA THR A 99 0.85 1.49 20.03
C THR A 99 -0.11 2.67 20.03
N PHE A 100 -1.04 2.73 20.96
CA PHE A 100 -1.93 3.88 21.12
C PHE A 100 -1.21 4.99 21.88
N VAL A 101 -1.04 6.13 21.22
CA VAL A 101 -0.48 7.34 21.82
C VAL A 101 -1.63 8.35 21.96
N PRO A 102 -2.05 8.67 23.19
CA PRO A 102 -3.08 9.68 23.42
C PRO A 102 -2.54 11.06 23.07
N THR A 103 -3.42 11.96 22.65
CA THR A 103 -3.07 13.38 22.49
C THR A 103 -2.64 13.97 23.84
N SER A 104 -1.74 14.95 23.83
CA SER A 104 -1.23 15.62 25.03
C SER A 104 -2.36 15.97 26.01
N GLY A 105 -2.18 15.63 27.28
CA GLY A 105 -3.16 15.84 28.34
C GLY A 105 -4.23 14.75 28.50
N HIS A 106 -4.24 13.71 27.67
CA HIS A 106 -5.17 12.60 27.77
C HIS A 106 -4.47 11.31 28.21
N THR A 107 -5.18 10.48 28.97
CA THR A 107 -4.71 9.16 29.42
C THR A 107 -5.16 8.06 28.44
N ILE A 108 -4.45 6.92 28.48
CA ILE A 108 -4.88 5.72 27.74
C ILE A 108 -6.17 5.21 28.36
N PRO A 109 -7.27 5.03 27.60
CA PRO A 109 -8.53 4.51 28.14
C PRO A 109 -8.34 3.06 28.62
N ARG A 110 -8.83 2.78 29.84
CA ARG A 110 -8.66 1.47 30.51
C ARG A 110 -9.95 0.70 30.65
N THR A 111 -11.09 1.39 30.68
CA THR A 111 -12.41 0.77 30.84
C THR A 111 -13.17 0.73 29.52
N ASP A 112 -14.12 -0.19 29.39
CA ASP A 112 -14.99 -0.28 28.20
C ASP A 112 -15.77 1.01 27.95
N LYS A 113 -16.19 1.70 29.00
CA LYS A 113 -16.88 2.98 28.90
C LYS A 113 -15.98 4.07 28.33
N GLU A 114 -14.74 4.14 28.79
CA GLU A 114 -13.74 5.09 28.27
C GLU A 114 -13.40 4.79 26.81
N ILE A 115 -13.19 3.50 26.47
CA ILE A 115 -12.91 3.08 25.10
C ILE A 115 -14.06 3.49 24.16
N LYS A 116 -15.31 3.24 24.54
CA LYS A 116 -16.49 3.68 23.76
C LYS A 116 -16.53 5.20 23.58
N SER A 117 -16.30 5.94 24.68
CA SER A 117 -16.30 7.41 24.64
C SER A 117 -15.22 7.96 23.71
N VAL A 118 -13.99 7.43 23.81
CA VAL A 118 -12.88 7.84 22.94
C VAL A 118 -13.16 7.44 21.49
N SER A 119 -13.70 6.25 21.24
CA SER A 119 -14.07 5.79 19.88
C SER A 119 -15.11 6.69 19.24
N TYR A 120 -16.12 7.14 20.03
CA TYR A 120 -17.10 8.10 19.55
C TYR A 120 -16.48 9.46 19.17
N LEU A 121 -15.57 9.97 20.03
CA LEU A 121 -14.88 11.24 19.75
C LEU A 121 -13.99 11.15 18.49
N ILE A 122 -13.28 10.03 18.32
CA ILE A 122 -12.48 9.77 17.11
C ILE A 122 -13.38 9.70 15.88
N ALA A 123 -14.48 8.94 15.95
CA ALA A 123 -15.44 8.82 14.86
C ALA A 123 -16.01 10.19 14.48
N ARG A 124 -16.42 10.99 15.47
CA ARG A 124 -16.90 12.36 15.26
C ARG A 124 -15.84 13.21 14.56
N LYS A 125 -14.59 13.17 15.04
CA LYS A 125 -13.49 13.94 14.45
C LYS A 125 -13.24 13.55 12.99
N ILE A 126 -13.19 12.24 12.69
CA ILE A 126 -13.00 11.73 11.33
C ILE A 126 -14.13 12.20 10.40
N THR A 127 -15.38 12.24 10.88
CA THR A 127 -16.51 12.67 10.04
C THR A 127 -16.51 14.17 9.80
N THR A 128 -16.12 14.96 10.80
CA THR A 128 -16.15 16.44 10.70
C THR A 128 -14.91 17.01 10.00
N LEU A 129 -13.75 16.38 10.16
CA LEU A 129 -12.47 16.89 9.68
C LEU A 129 -11.82 16.01 8.60
N GLY A 130 -12.37 14.82 8.34
CA GLY A 130 -11.73 13.82 7.49
C GLY A 130 -10.71 12.95 8.23
N PHE A 131 -10.11 12.02 7.53
CA PHE A 131 -9.04 11.19 8.04
C PHE A 131 -7.70 11.92 7.81
N TYR A 132 -6.83 11.92 8.81
CA TYR A 132 -5.57 12.69 8.91
C TYR A 132 -5.70 14.22 9.10
N GLY A 133 -6.89 14.74 9.45
CA GLY A 133 -7.06 16.12 9.90
C GLY A 133 -7.41 17.12 8.81
N LYS A 134 -7.10 18.39 9.06
CA LYS A 134 -7.56 19.50 8.21
C LYS A 134 -6.96 19.49 6.80
N ASP A 135 -5.77 18.97 6.66
CA ASP A 135 -5.02 19.04 5.39
C ASP A 135 -5.35 17.88 4.45
N HIS A 136 -6.16 16.91 4.90
CA HIS A 136 -6.64 15.75 4.13
C HIS A 136 -5.56 14.91 3.42
N HIS A 137 -4.29 15.13 3.76
CA HIS A 137 -3.16 14.41 3.18
C HIS A 137 -3.10 12.99 3.74
N GLY A 138 -2.88 12.03 2.86
CA GLY A 138 -2.57 10.65 3.22
C GLY A 138 -1.20 10.52 3.87
N LYS A 139 -0.80 9.28 4.07
CA LYS A 139 0.54 8.93 4.59
C LYS A 139 1.50 8.52 3.47
N HIS A 140 0.97 8.31 2.28
CA HIS A 140 1.70 7.97 1.05
C HIS A 140 2.69 6.78 1.14
N PRO A 141 2.35 5.66 1.84
CA PRO A 141 3.30 4.56 2.02
C PRO A 141 3.68 3.88 0.70
N LEU A 142 2.77 3.83 -0.28
CA LEU A 142 3.04 3.26 -1.59
C LEU A 142 3.85 4.22 -2.46
N GLU A 143 3.48 5.50 -2.50
CA GLU A 143 4.23 6.53 -3.22
C GLU A 143 5.67 6.62 -2.72
N ASP A 144 5.87 6.57 -1.40
CA ASP A 144 7.21 6.59 -0.79
C ASP A 144 7.99 5.30 -1.11
N ALA A 145 7.32 4.14 -1.20
CA ALA A 145 7.97 2.90 -1.63
C ALA A 145 8.43 2.96 -3.08
N ILE A 146 7.63 3.54 -3.97
CA ILE A 146 7.98 3.73 -5.39
C ILE A 146 9.15 4.71 -5.50
N LYS A 147 9.11 5.86 -4.82
CA LYS A 147 10.23 6.82 -4.82
C LYS A 147 11.54 6.21 -4.30
N GLN A 148 11.45 5.35 -3.28
CA GLN A 148 12.61 4.62 -2.79
C GLN A 148 13.14 3.64 -3.84
N ALA A 149 12.25 2.92 -4.52
CA ALA A 149 12.61 2.01 -5.59
C ALA A 149 13.27 2.73 -6.77
N GLU A 150 12.80 3.93 -7.13
CA GLU A 150 13.43 4.80 -8.12
C GLU A 150 14.84 5.21 -7.66
N ALA A 151 14.98 5.69 -6.44
CA ALA A 151 16.27 6.11 -5.88
C ALA A 151 17.30 4.96 -5.79
N ASP A 152 16.84 3.74 -5.56
CA ASP A 152 17.68 2.54 -5.49
C ASP A 152 17.91 1.89 -6.87
N GLY A 153 17.43 2.49 -7.98
CA GLY A 153 17.61 2.02 -9.35
C GLY A 153 16.80 0.76 -9.71
N ILE A 154 15.85 0.35 -8.85
CA ILE A 154 15.02 -0.85 -9.08
C ILE A 154 14.15 -0.70 -10.32
N ILE A 155 13.59 0.49 -10.53
CA ILE A 155 12.73 0.77 -11.69
C ILE A 155 13.56 0.67 -12.98
N ASP A 156 14.76 1.24 -12.99
CA ASP A 156 15.67 1.17 -14.14
C ASP A 156 16.07 -0.28 -14.43
N GLU A 157 16.37 -1.07 -13.40
CA GLU A 157 16.67 -2.50 -13.56
C GLU A 157 15.49 -3.31 -14.15
N ILE A 158 14.24 -2.96 -13.80
CA ILE A 158 13.04 -3.57 -14.41
C ILE A 158 12.95 -3.19 -15.89
N ILE A 159 13.17 -1.91 -16.21
CA ILE A 159 13.16 -1.42 -17.59
C ILE A 159 14.24 -2.13 -18.42
N ASP A 160 15.45 -2.26 -17.90
CA ASP A 160 16.56 -2.94 -18.58
C ASP A 160 16.21 -4.40 -18.87
N CYS A 161 15.59 -5.14 -17.92
CA CYS A 161 15.14 -6.51 -18.17
C CYS A 161 14.15 -6.61 -19.32
N VAL A 162 13.25 -5.62 -19.45
CA VAL A 162 12.28 -5.56 -20.56
C VAL A 162 12.98 -5.26 -21.87
N VAL A 163 13.86 -4.27 -21.88
CA VAL A 163 14.62 -3.86 -23.08
C VAL A 163 15.52 -5.00 -23.59
N GLU A 164 16.24 -5.68 -22.71
CA GLU A 164 17.08 -6.84 -23.06
C GLU A 164 16.25 -7.99 -23.64
N GLY A 165 15.06 -8.28 -23.05
CA GLY A 165 14.16 -9.31 -23.56
C GLY A 165 13.63 -8.99 -24.97
N PHE A 166 13.28 -7.74 -25.24
CA PHE A 166 12.86 -7.31 -26.59
C PHE A 166 14.02 -7.29 -27.58
N ALA A 167 15.19 -6.82 -27.20
CA ALA A 167 16.38 -6.80 -28.07
C ALA A 167 16.77 -8.22 -28.51
N GLY A 168 16.83 -9.16 -27.59
CA GLY A 168 17.14 -10.56 -27.92
C GLY A 168 16.13 -11.21 -28.87
N ALA A 169 14.87 -10.82 -28.81
CA ALA A 169 13.83 -11.29 -29.71
C ALA A 169 13.99 -10.74 -31.14
N VAL A 170 14.36 -9.47 -31.27
CA VAL A 170 14.63 -8.83 -32.59
C VAL A 170 15.84 -9.48 -33.26
N ASP A 171 16.90 -9.81 -32.50
CA ASP A 171 18.09 -10.48 -33.06
C ASP A 171 17.77 -11.88 -33.58
N ILE A 172 16.93 -12.66 -32.92
CA ILE A 172 16.49 -14.00 -33.37
C ILE A 172 15.67 -13.90 -34.66
N GLU A 173 14.85 -12.89 -34.83
CA GLU A 173 14.06 -12.68 -36.02
C GLU A 173 14.96 -12.29 -37.21
N ILE A 174 15.94 -11.43 -37.03
CA ILE A 174 16.93 -11.03 -38.04
C ILE A 174 17.74 -12.23 -38.53
N GLU A 175 18.25 -13.07 -37.62
CA GLU A 175 18.99 -14.29 -37.99
C GLU A 175 18.14 -15.27 -38.83
N LYS A 176 16.84 -15.34 -38.63
CA LYS A 176 15.94 -16.16 -39.48
C LYS A 176 15.82 -15.62 -40.89
N PHE A 177 15.78 -14.31 -41.05
CA PHE A 177 15.70 -13.66 -42.39
C PHE A 177 17.01 -13.77 -43.17
N GLU A 178 18.17 -13.76 -42.50
CA GLU A 178 19.47 -13.90 -43.18
C GLU A 178 19.74 -15.35 -43.68
N LYS A 179 19.02 -16.34 -43.14
CA LYS A 179 19.16 -17.78 -43.54
C LYS A 179 18.13 -18.22 -44.59
N MET A 180 17.25 -17.34 -45.05
CA MET A 180 16.28 -17.57 -46.15
C MET A 180 16.80 -17.05 -47.49
#